data_5a7c3b1258ceb4b17f25fd6c640c679d
#
_entry.id   5a7c3b1258ceb4b17f25fd6c640c679d
#
_cell.length_a   1.000
_cell.length_b   1.000
_cell.length_c   1.000
_cell.angle_alpha   90.00
_cell.angle_beta   90.00
_cell.angle_gamma   90.00
#
_symmetry.space_group_name_H-M   'P 1'
#
loop_
_entity.id
_entity.type
_entity.pdbx_description
1 polymer ?
#
loop_
_entity_poly.entity_id
_entity_poly.type
_entity_poly.pdbx_seq_one_letter_code
_entity_poly.pdbx_strand_id
1 'polypeptide(L)'
;MSCSHCADFHNDTLAELKEEFIDTGKVKFIFRDFPFNYPALAGSMILRCVPEDVRYDYMNGLYKLQNSWVNRDHSKTRSELYKIMQSGGMQQDDFDACLSNVDLENQLLEGVMEAQREYKIGSTPSFIVNGVLYSGNKNIKEFRQIIDKILSQ
;
A
#
# COMPACT_ATOMS: atom_id res chain seq x y z
N MET A 1 2.07 2.83 3.27
CA MET A 1 3.14 3.26 2.29
C MET A 1 4.54 3.39 2.91
N SER A 2 4.71 3.71 4.22
CA SER A 2 6.01 3.93 4.86
C SER A 2 6.65 2.70 5.53
N CYS A 3 6.02 1.55 5.52
CA CYS A 3 6.55 0.31 6.11
C CYS A 3 7.59 -0.32 5.17
N SER A 4 8.82 -0.55 5.65
CA SER A 4 9.88 -1.19 4.87
C SER A 4 9.53 -2.62 4.47
N HIS A 5 8.95 -3.42 5.37
CA HIS A 5 8.51 -4.79 5.05
C HIS A 5 7.37 -4.83 4.02
N CYS A 6 6.56 -3.77 3.91
CA CYS A 6 5.59 -3.65 2.81
C CYS A 6 6.30 -3.36 1.49
N ALA A 7 7.36 -2.56 1.51
CA ALA A 7 8.19 -2.31 0.33
C ALA A 7 8.91 -3.60 -0.11
N ASP A 8 9.48 -4.36 0.84
CA ASP A 8 10.12 -5.65 0.57
C ASP A 8 9.11 -6.62 -0.12
N PHE A 9 7.91 -6.78 0.46
CA PHE A 9 6.87 -7.60 -0.17
C PHE A 9 6.53 -7.11 -1.59
N HIS A 10 6.33 -5.81 -1.74
CA HIS A 10 5.93 -5.21 -3.01
C HIS A 10 7.01 -5.36 -4.09
N ASN A 11 8.28 -5.13 -3.72
CA ASN A 11 9.39 -5.12 -4.65
C ASN A 11 9.90 -6.53 -4.98
N ASP A 12 9.83 -7.47 -4.02
CA ASP A 12 10.48 -8.77 -4.14
C ASP A 12 9.49 -9.92 -4.42
N THR A 13 8.28 -9.88 -3.81
CA THR A 13 7.36 -11.03 -3.83
C THR A 13 6.15 -10.83 -4.73
N LEU A 14 5.63 -9.59 -4.81
CA LEU A 14 4.35 -9.32 -5.48
C LEU A 14 4.39 -9.64 -6.98
N ALA A 15 5.54 -9.46 -7.66
CA ALA A 15 5.65 -9.76 -9.08
C ALA A 15 5.42 -11.25 -9.39
N GLU A 16 6.05 -12.15 -8.62
CA GLU A 16 5.85 -13.59 -8.75
C GLU A 16 4.42 -14.00 -8.36
N LEU A 17 3.89 -13.42 -7.28
CA LEU A 17 2.50 -13.66 -6.86
C LEU A 17 1.50 -13.22 -7.94
N LYS A 18 1.79 -12.10 -8.59
CA LYS A 18 0.97 -11.59 -9.70
C LYS A 18 0.99 -12.55 -10.88
N GLU A 19 2.15 -12.95 -11.34
CA GLU A 19 2.32 -13.85 -12.49
C GLU A 19 1.67 -15.22 -12.25
N GLU A 20 1.86 -15.82 -11.07
CA GLU A 20 1.43 -17.18 -10.80
C GLU A 20 -0.05 -17.31 -10.44
N PHE A 21 -0.62 -16.31 -9.78
CA PHE A 21 -1.94 -16.44 -9.17
C PHE A 21 -2.94 -15.35 -9.57
N ILE A 22 -2.51 -14.09 -9.72
CA ILE A 22 -3.42 -12.98 -10.02
C ILE A 22 -3.74 -12.96 -11.49
N ASP A 23 -2.73 -12.93 -12.36
CA ASP A 23 -2.91 -12.86 -13.83
C ASP A 23 -3.53 -14.15 -14.39
N THR A 24 -3.36 -15.27 -13.69
CA THR A 24 -4.02 -16.55 -14.02
C THR A 24 -5.47 -16.64 -13.53
N GLY A 25 -5.97 -15.61 -12.83
CA GLY A 25 -7.33 -15.58 -12.31
C GLY A 25 -7.60 -16.46 -11.09
N LYS A 26 -6.58 -17.11 -10.52
CA LYS A 26 -6.72 -17.96 -9.31
C LYS A 26 -6.96 -17.14 -8.05
N VAL A 27 -6.41 -15.91 -7.99
CA VAL A 27 -6.49 -15.01 -6.84
C VAL A 27 -6.92 -13.62 -7.28
N LYS A 28 -7.87 -13.04 -6.56
CA LYS A 28 -8.18 -11.61 -6.59
C LYS A 28 -7.38 -10.93 -5.48
N PHE A 29 -6.46 -10.04 -5.83
CA PHE A 29 -5.65 -9.29 -4.87
C PHE A 29 -6.23 -7.89 -4.68
N ILE A 30 -6.37 -7.46 -3.43
CA ILE A 30 -6.91 -6.14 -3.07
C ILE A 30 -5.94 -5.44 -2.13
N PHE A 31 -5.43 -4.29 -2.53
CA PHE A 31 -4.66 -3.43 -1.65
C PHE A 31 -5.59 -2.69 -0.68
N ARG A 32 -5.20 -2.65 0.58
CA ARG A 32 -5.86 -1.87 1.63
C ARG A 32 -4.85 -0.98 2.33
N ASP A 33 -5.21 0.29 2.50
CA ASP A 33 -4.38 1.24 3.23
C ASP A 33 -4.46 0.95 4.74
N PHE A 34 -3.30 1.01 5.40
CA PHE A 34 -3.18 0.93 6.85
C PHE A 34 -2.13 1.93 7.32
N PRO A 35 -2.40 3.25 7.22
CA PRO A 35 -1.48 4.28 7.67
C PRO A 35 -1.37 4.31 9.20
N PHE A 36 -0.15 4.23 9.72
CA PHE A 36 0.17 4.26 11.16
C PHE A 36 1.09 5.42 11.54
N ASN A 37 1.48 6.25 10.59
CA ASN A 37 2.26 7.47 10.78
C ASN A 37 1.99 8.46 9.64
N TYR A 38 2.49 9.69 9.79
CA TYR A 38 2.29 10.74 8.80
C TYR A 38 2.78 10.37 7.37
N PRO A 39 4.00 9.84 7.18
CA PRO A 39 4.42 9.44 5.84
C PRO A 39 3.51 8.38 5.20
N ALA A 40 3.05 7.40 5.98
CA ALA A 40 2.10 6.40 5.48
C ALA A 40 0.78 7.05 5.05
N LEU A 41 0.25 7.95 5.88
CA LEU A 41 -1.00 8.66 5.60
C LEU A 41 -0.86 9.54 4.35
N ALA A 42 0.18 10.38 4.28
CA ALA A 42 0.42 11.25 3.13
C ALA A 42 0.57 10.44 1.82
N GLY A 43 1.35 9.36 1.83
CA GLY A 43 1.50 8.48 0.67
C GLY A 43 0.19 7.81 0.26
N SER A 44 -0.63 7.37 1.22
CA SER A 44 -1.96 6.77 0.94
C SER A 44 -2.94 7.81 0.38
N MET A 45 -2.98 9.02 0.95
CA MET A 45 -3.83 10.11 0.43
C MET A 45 -3.48 10.44 -1.01
N ILE A 46 -2.21 10.65 -1.31
CA ILE A 46 -1.75 10.99 -2.67
C ILE A 46 -2.11 9.89 -3.67
N LEU A 47 -1.95 8.62 -3.33
CA LEU A 47 -2.37 7.53 -4.21
C LEU A 47 -3.87 7.50 -4.49
N ARG A 48 -4.71 8.03 -3.59
CA ARG A 48 -6.15 8.14 -3.83
C ARG A 48 -6.52 9.32 -4.73
N CYS A 49 -5.63 10.31 -4.86
CA CYS A 49 -5.85 11.48 -5.70
C CYS A 49 -5.34 11.30 -7.14
N VAL A 50 -4.55 10.28 -7.44
CA VAL A 50 -4.19 9.96 -8.82
C VAL A 50 -5.28 9.13 -9.50
N PRO A 51 -5.44 9.22 -10.85
CA PRO A 51 -6.37 8.39 -11.60
C PRO A 51 -6.18 6.89 -11.31
N GLU A 52 -7.26 6.13 -11.34
CA GLU A 52 -7.25 4.72 -10.94
C GLU A 52 -6.38 3.85 -11.86
N ASP A 53 -6.38 4.13 -13.14
CA ASP A 53 -5.63 3.42 -14.18
C ASP A 53 -4.11 3.51 -14.03
N VAL A 54 -3.60 4.60 -13.44
CA VAL A 54 -2.16 4.80 -13.19
C VAL A 54 -1.75 4.62 -11.72
N ARG A 55 -2.71 4.42 -10.83
CA ARG A 55 -2.47 4.34 -9.37
C ARG A 55 -1.46 3.27 -8.99
N TYR A 56 -1.50 2.12 -9.66
CA TYR A 56 -0.57 1.03 -9.40
C TYR A 56 0.87 1.42 -9.76
N ASP A 57 1.08 2.14 -10.85
CA ASP A 57 2.41 2.59 -11.27
C ASP A 57 2.99 3.62 -10.29
N TYR A 58 2.15 4.54 -9.80
CA TYR A 58 2.56 5.46 -8.73
C TYR A 58 2.89 4.72 -7.44
N MET A 59 2.12 3.72 -7.07
CA MET A 59 2.40 2.88 -5.90
C MET A 59 3.73 2.14 -6.04
N ASN A 60 4.03 1.58 -7.23
CA ASN A 60 5.33 0.98 -7.54
C ASN A 60 6.48 1.98 -7.37
N GLY A 61 6.33 3.19 -7.90
CA GLY A 61 7.31 4.27 -7.76
C GLY A 61 7.54 4.64 -6.30
N LEU A 62 6.48 4.83 -5.53
CA LEU A 62 6.57 5.20 -4.11
C LEU A 62 7.25 4.12 -3.27
N TYR A 63 7.00 2.84 -3.51
CA TYR A 63 7.70 1.76 -2.80
C TYR A 63 9.17 1.64 -3.22
N LYS A 64 9.48 1.76 -4.50
CA LYS A 64 10.88 1.76 -5.00
C LYS A 64 11.69 2.91 -4.43
N LEU A 65 11.10 4.07 -4.29
CA LEU A 65 11.74 5.29 -3.79
C LEU A 65 11.48 5.54 -2.30
N GLN A 66 10.97 4.55 -1.55
CA GLN A 66 10.52 4.72 -0.17
C GLN A 66 11.57 5.42 0.72
N ASN A 67 12.83 5.01 0.62
CA ASN A 67 13.92 5.57 1.42
C ASN A 67 14.23 7.05 1.11
N SER A 68 13.80 7.57 -0.04
CA SER A 68 14.05 8.97 -0.41
C SER A 68 12.98 9.91 0.16
N TRP A 69 11.74 9.47 0.30
CA TRP A 69 10.64 10.34 0.70
C TRP A 69 10.11 10.09 2.11
N VAL A 70 10.29 8.88 2.67
CA VAL A 70 9.85 8.59 4.05
C VAL A 70 10.84 9.20 5.03
N ASN A 71 10.39 10.17 5.82
CA ASN A 71 11.19 10.88 6.81
C ASN A 71 10.40 11.12 8.09
N ARG A 72 11.11 11.26 9.23
CA ARG A 72 10.49 11.66 10.51
C ARG A 72 10.05 13.13 10.51
N ASP A 73 10.74 13.96 9.75
CA ASP A 73 10.36 15.34 9.48
C ASP A 73 9.24 15.37 8.43
N HIS A 74 8.07 15.81 8.83
CA HIS A 74 6.89 15.88 7.97
C HIS A 74 7.07 16.83 6.78
N SER A 75 7.81 17.93 6.97
CA SER A 75 8.09 18.88 5.88
C SER A 75 8.97 18.25 4.82
N LYS A 76 9.98 17.46 5.22
CA LYS A 76 10.81 16.69 4.29
C LYS A 76 10.01 15.62 3.58
N THR A 77 9.20 14.85 4.31
CA THR A 77 8.29 13.86 3.70
C THR A 77 7.44 14.51 2.61
N ARG A 78 6.78 15.64 2.93
CA ARG A 78 5.93 16.37 1.98
C ARG A 78 6.72 16.83 0.74
N SER A 79 7.88 17.44 0.96
CA SER A 79 8.72 17.96 -0.14
C SER A 79 9.23 16.84 -1.06
N GLU A 80 9.74 15.75 -0.52
CA GLU A 80 10.25 14.65 -1.33
C GLU A 80 9.12 13.87 -2.02
N LEU A 81 7.99 13.69 -1.35
CA LEU A 81 6.80 13.09 -1.94
C LEU A 81 6.29 13.93 -3.12
N TYR A 82 6.25 15.27 -2.97
CA TYR A 82 5.86 16.14 -4.06
C TYR A 82 6.80 16.03 -5.28
N LYS A 83 8.11 15.99 -5.10
CA LYS A 83 9.06 15.81 -6.21
C LYS A 83 8.77 14.55 -7.04
N ILE A 84 8.44 13.45 -6.36
CA ILE A 84 8.07 12.19 -7.03
C ILE A 84 6.78 12.39 -7.81
N MET A 85 5.76 12.97 -7.19
CA MET A 85 4.45 13.17 -7.83
C MET A 85 4.52 14.17 -8.98
N GLN A 86 5.33 15.22 -8.84
CA GLN A 86 5.59 16.20 -9.90
C GLN A 86 6.23 15.56 -11.13
N SER A 87 7.15 14.61 -10.94
CA SER A 87 7.76 13.90 -12.07
C SER A 87 6.76 13.09 -12.89
N GLY A 88 5.64 12.71 -12.27
CA GLY A 88 4.50 12.08 -12.93
C GLY A 88 3.42 13.06 -13.43
N GLY A 89 3.67 14.38 -13.31
CA GLY A 89 2.78 15.42 -13.84
C GLY A 89 1.82 16.07 -12.83
N MET A 90 1.81 15.67 -11.57
CA MET A 90 0.93 16.28 -10.55
C MET A 90 1.34 17.73 -10.28
N GLN A 91 0.38 18.66 -10.34
CA GLN A 91 0.62 20.05 -10.04
C GLN A 91 0.62 20.30 -8.53
N GLN A 92 1.28 21.41 -8.09
CA GLN A 92 1.39 21.73 -6.65
C GLN A 92 0.02 21.92 -6.00
N ASP A 93 -0.89 22.61 -6.67
CA ASP A 93 -2.22 22.90 -6.13
C ASP A 93 -3.03 21.61 -5.93
N ASP A 94 -2.93 20.64 -6.86
CA ASP A 94 -3.59 19.34 -6.75
C ASP A 94 -3.00 18.51 -5.60
N PHE A 95 -1.68 18.55 -5.46
CA PHE A 95 -0.97 17.88 -4.37
C PHE A 95 -1.38 18.45 -3.01
N ASP A 96 -1.41 19.76 -2.89
CA ASP A 96 -1.77 20.46 -1.65
C ASP A 96 -3.26 20.25 -1.30
N ALA A 97 -4.14 20.32 -2.29
CA ALA A 97 -5.55 20.04 -2.12
C ALA A 97 -5.79 18.59 -1.66
N CYS A 98 -5.06 17.63 -2.24
CA CYS A 98 -5.13 16.23 -1.84
C CYS A 98 -4.75 16.02 -0.37
N LEU A 99 -3.61 16.55 0.06
CA LEU A 99 -3.14 16.40 1.44
C LEU A 99 -3.93 17.22 2.47
N SER A 100 -4.77 18.15 2.01
CA SER A 100 -5.67 18.95 2.85
C SER A 100 -7.10 18.40 2.88
N ASN A 101 -7.36 17.27 2.21
CA ASN A 101 -8.67 16.66 2.13
C ASN A 101 -8.99 15.86 3.40
N VAL A 102 -9.68 16.51 4.35
CA VAL A 102 -10.03 15.95 5.65
C VAL A 102 -10.97 14.73 5.53
N ASP A 103 -11.87 14.74 4.54
CA ASP A 103 -12.78 13.61 4.34
C ASP A 103 -12.03 12.36 3.88
N LEU A 104 -11.05 12.53 2.98
CA LEU A 104 -10.19 11.43 2.55
C LEU A 104 -9.33 10.91 3.69
N GLU A 105 -8.76 11.80 4.51
CA GLU A 105 -8.01 11.42 5.71
C GLU A 105 -8.87 10.57 6.65
N ASN A 106 -10.07 11.04 6.98
CA ASN A 106 -11.01 10.34 7.85
C ASN A 106 -11.39 8.96 7.30
N GLN A 107 -11.68 8.84 6.00
CA GLN A 107 -11.96 7.55 5.35
C GLN A 107 -10.81 6.55 5.49
N LEU A 108 -9.56 7.00 5.34
CA LEU A 108 -8.39 6.15 5.50
C LEU A 108 -8.22 5.68 6.94
N LEU A 109 -8.43 6.58 7.91
CA LEU A 109 -8.33 6.25 9.34
C LEU A 109 -9.48 5.35 9.82
N GLU A 110 -10.68 5.55 9.31
CA GLU A 110 -11.81 4.64 9.55
C GLU A 110 -11.52 3.23 9.03
N GLY A 111 -10.92 3.12 7.83
CA GLY A 111 -10.48 1.83 7.28
C GLY A 111 -9.45 1.11 8.16
N VAL A 112 -8.56 1.86 8.83
CA VAL A 112 -7.62 1.29 9.83
C VAL A 112 -8.38 0.73 11.02
N MET A 113 -9.32 1.50 11.58
CA MET A 113 -10.13 1.07 12.73
C MET A 113 -10.97 -0.16 12.41
N GLU A 114 -11.57 -0.20 11.21
CA GLU A 114 -12.32 -1.35 10.71
C GLU A 114 -11.42 -2.60 10.64
N ALA A 115 -10.25 -2.49 10.01
CA ALA A 115 -9.31 -3.59 9.88
C ALA A 115 -8.82 -4.13 11.24
N GLN A 116 -8.58 -3.23 12.20
CA GLN A 116 -8.23 -3.61 13.57
C GLN A 116 -9.38 -4.33 14.28
N ARG A 117 -10.60 -3.83 14.13
CA ARG A 117 -11.78 -4.39 14.79
C ARG A 117 -12.15 -5.76 14.22
N GLU A 118 -12.22 -5.88 12.89
CA GLU A 118 -12.73 -7.07 12.22
C GLU A 118 -11.69 -8.18 12.09
N TYR A 119 -10.48 -7.82 11.67
CA TYR A 119 -9.42 -8.79 11.36
C TYR A 119 -8.30 -8.82 12.39
N LYS A 120 -8.37 -8.00 13.45
CA LYS A 120 -7.33 -7.91 14.49
C LYS A 120 -5.94 -7.56 13.93
N ILE A 121 -5.89 -6.77 12.85
CA ILE A 121 -4.64 -6.32 12.25
C ILE A 121 -3.94 -5.36 13.20
N GLY A 122 -2.70 -5.67 13.59
CA GLY A 122 -1.86 -4.86 14.48
C GLY A 122 -0.49 -4.53 13.89
N SER A 123 -0.21 -5.01 12.66
CA SER A 123 1.09 -4.80 12.01
C SER A 123 0.96 -4.81 10.49
N THR A 124 1.99 -4.30 9.79
CA THR A 124 2.07 -4.30 8.33
C THR A 124 3.39 -4.93 7.85
N PRO A 125 3.39 -5.66 6.73
CA PRO A 125 2.20 -6.07 5.99
C PRO A 125 1.40 -7.14 6.74
N SER A 126 0.09 -7.18 6.48
CA SER A 126 -0.79 -8.26 6.90
C SER A 126 -1.65 -8.68 5.72
N PHE A 127 -1.94 -9.96 5.60
CA PHE A 127 -2.69 -10.54 4.49
C PHE A 127 -3.90 -11.28 5.04
N ILE A 128 -5.08 -11.00 4.47
CA ILE A 128 -6.30 -11.76 4.72
C ILE A 128 -6.55 -12.64 3.49
N VAL A 129 -6.40 -13.93 3.65
CA VAL A 129 -6.64 -14.90 2.56
C VAL A 129 -7.87 -15.72 2.91
N ASN A 130 -8.97 -15.51 2.18
CA ASN A 130 -10.27 -16.13 2.45
C ASN A 130 -10.69 -16.04 3.94
N GLY A 131 -10.53 -14.85 4.54
CA GLY A 131 -10.90 -14.58 5.92
C GLY A 131 -9.86 -14.96 6.98
N VAL A 132 -8.77 -15.60 6.61
CA VAL A 132 -7.69 -15.98 7.54
C VAL A 132 -6.57 -14.96 7.53
N LEU A 133 -6.17 -14.47 8.71
CA LEU A 133 -5.09 -13.49 8.88
C LEU A 133 -3.71 -14.17 8.85
N TYR A 134 -2.83 -13.62 8.03
CA TYR A 134 -1.40 -13.93 7.98
C TYR A 134 -0.62 -12.63 8.19
N SER A 135 0.02 -12.46 9.33
CA SER A 135 0.78 -11.26 9.68
C SER A 135 2.25 -11.37 9.25
N GLY A 136 2.87 -10.22 8.98
CA GLY A 136 4.27 -10.09 8.60
C GLY A 136 4.54 -10.36 7.12
N ASN A 137 5.76 -10.01 6.70
CA ASN A 137 6.18 -10.24 5.33
C ASN A 137 6.22 -11.75 5.02
N LYS A 138 5.78 -12.11 3.82
CA LYS A 138 5.74 -13.47 3.30
C LYS A 138 6.47 -13.52 1.96
N ASN A 139 7.28 -14.54 1.78
CA ASN A 139 7.89 -14.83 0.49
C ASN A 139 6.95 -15.64 -0.41
N ILE A 140 7.31 -15.79 -1.68
CA ILE A 140 6.46 -16.49 -2.64
C ILE A 140 6.22 -17.97 -2.29
N LYS A 141 7.19 -18.64 -1.66
CA LYS A 141 7.03 -20.04 -1.26
C LYS A 141 5.93 -20.21 -0.20
N GLU A 142 5.88 -19.26 0.75
CA GLU A 142 4.83 -19.25 1.77
C GLU A 142 3.45 -18.99 1.15
N PHE A 143 3.37 -18.04 0.17
CA PHE A 143 2.11 -17.80 -0.54
C PHE A 143 1.67 -19.01 -1.37
N ARG A 144 2.58 -19.68 -2.06
CA ARG A 144 2.26 -20.93 -2.77
C ARG A 144 1.64 -21.95 -1.81
N GLN A 145 2.25 -22.19 -0.65
CA GLN A 145 1.71 -23.14 0.34
C GLN A 145 0.30 -22.76 0.84
N ILE A 146 0.07 -21.45 1.08
CA ILE A 146 -1.23 -20.96 1.55
C ILE A 146 -2.29 -21.12 0.46
N ILE A 147 -1.98 -20.67 -0.76
CA ILE A 147 -2.93 -20.62 -1.87
C ILE A 147 -3.22 -22.03 -2.37
N ASP A 148 -2.21 -22.87 -2.61
CA ASP A 148 -2.40 -24.24 -3.11
C ASP A 148 -3.23 -25.09 -2.14
N LYS A 149 -3.03 -24.91 -0.84
CA LYS A 149 -3.87 -25.56 0.18
C LYS A 149 -5.35 -25.17 0.06
N ILE A 150 -5.63 -23.92 -0.29
CA ILE A 150 -7.01 -23.42 -0.46
C ILE A 150 -7.60 -23.91 -1.78
N LEU A 151 -6.82 -23.88 -2.85
CA LEU A 151 -7.28 -24.31 -4.17
C LEU A 151 -7.49 -25.82 -4.30
N SER A 152 -6.91 -26.61 -3.38
CA SER A 152 -7.07 -28.09 -3.34
C SER A 152 -8.27 -28.57 -2.52
N GLN A 153 -9.04 -27.67 -1.93
CA GLN A 153 -10.28 -27.96 -1.18
C GLN A 153 -11.51 -27.91 -2.07
#